data_58a90af7c595d830ceb1d8d6112b59cb
#
_entry.id   58a90af7c595d830ceb1d8d6112b59cb
#
_cell.length_a   1.000
_cell.length_b   1.000
_cell.length_c   1.000
_cell.angle_alpha   90.00
_cell.angle_beta   90.00
_cell.angle_gamma   90.00
#
_symmetry.space_group_name_H-M   'P 1'
#
loop_
_entity.id
_entity.type
_entity.pdbx_description
1 polymer ?
#
loop_
_entity_poly.entity_id
_entity_poly.type
_entity_poly.pdbx_seq_one_letter_code
_entity_poly.pdbx_strand_id
1 'polypeptide(L)'
;MDNKEALIRFYRLLRQYGHNDSHSGNISYLHDGDFFVTPTGACADTLESKDLVRCTMDDTPVTAASLDQHAHRAIYRHNPEARAVIHCHNPYTVALTLNGEDFIPVDLEGQYYFARVPVISISFKTYFEHSPILIATALAEYPVVVVRGHGVYAQGESIETAYKWVCSLEQSAKTAFLARQAGTFSDDHDLT
;
A
#
# COMPACT_ATOMS: atom_id res chain seq x y z
N MET A 1 -13.99 7.40 -15.65
CA MET A 1 -14.45 7.41 -14.23
C MET A 1 -13.75 8.59 -13.58
N ASP A 2 -14.46 9.41 -12.83
CA ASP A 2 -13.82 10.47 -12.05
C ASP A 2 -12.87 9.85 -11.01
N ASN A 3 -11.74 10.49 -10.74
CA ASN A 3 -10.74 9.98 -9.79
C ASN A 3 -11.29 9.80 -8.37
N LYS A 4 -12.25 10.63 -7.94
CA LYS A 4 -12.90 10.49 -6.64
C LYS A 4 -13.74 9.21 -6.57
N GLU A 5 -14.52 8.93 -7.62
CA GLU A 5 -15.32 7.72 -7.71
C GLU A 5 -14.43 6.48 -7.81
N ALA A 6 -13.32 6.56 -8.57
CA ALA A 6 -12.34 5.49 -8.64
C ALA A 6 -11.74 5.20 -7.26
N LEU A 7 -11.32 6.25 -6.50
CA LEU A 7 -10.77 6.09 -5.16
C LEU A 7 -11.75 5.36 -4.24
N ILE A 8 -13.01 5.80 -4.19
CA ILE A 8 -14.05 5.17 -3.37
C ILE A 8 -14.25 3.70 -3.76
N ARG A 9 -14.33 3.44 -5.06
CA ARG A 9 -14.48 2.07 -5.58
C ARG A 9 -13.33 1.17 -5.11
N PHE A 10 -12.09 1.58 -5.31
CA PHE A 10 -10.93 0.77 -4.93
C PHE A 10 -10.77 0.63 -3.42
N TYR A 11 -11.13 1.66 -2.63
CA TYR A 11 -11.13 1.57 -1.17
C TYR A 11 -12.14 0.51 -0.68
N ARG A 12 -13.35 0.44 -1.28
CA ARG A 12 -14.32 -0.62 -1.02
C ARG A 12 -13.84 -2.00 -1.44
N LEU A 13 -13.14 -2.11 -2.58
CA LEU A 13 -12.56 -3.37 -3.05
C LEU A 13 -11.49 -3.89 -2.10
N LEU A 14 -10.63 -3.03 -1.52
CA LEU A 14 -9.68 -3.44 -0.48
C LEU A 14 -10.40 -4.09 0.71
N ARG A 15 -11.51 -3.50 1.15
CA ARG A 15 -12.35 -4.07 2.21
C ARG A 15 -13.01 -5.38 1.79
N GLN A 16 -13.58 -5.42 0.60
CA GLN A 16 -14.31 -6.58 0.06
C GLN A 16 -13.42 -7.83 -0.06
N TYR A 17 -12.17 -7.64 -0.48
CA TYR A 17 -11.23 -8.74 -0.69
C TYR A 17 -10.32 -9.02 0.52
N GLY A 18 -10.57 -8.38 1.66
CA GLY A 18 -9.88 -8.65 2.91
C GLY A 18 -8.46 -8.09 3.01
N HIS A 19 -8.13 -7.10 2.19
CA HIS A 19 -6.88 -6.34 2.33
C HIS A 19 -6.92 -5.35 3.49
N ASN A 20 -8.13 -4.94 3.90
CA ASN A 20 -8.39 -4.07 5.03
C ASN A 20 -9.59 -4.56 5.83
N ASP A 21 -9.69 -4.13 7.08
CA ASP A 21 -10.97 -4.11 7.81
C ASP A 21 -11.82 -2.91 7.35
N SER A 22 -12.91 -2.60 8.05
CA SER A 22 -13.83 -1.54 7.64
C SER A 22 -13.29 -0.12 7.79
N HIS A 23 -12.26 0.11 8.62
CA HIS A 23 -11.75 1.44 9.00
C HIS A 23 -10.25 1.61 8.84
N SER A 24 -9.55 0.61 8.31
CA SER A 24 -8.10 0.65 8.15
C SER A 24 -7.67 0.95 6.72
N GLY A 25 -6.38 1.29 6.57
CA GLY A 25 -5.80 1.66 5.31
C GLY A 25 -6.31 3.01 4.78
N ASN A 26 -5.72 3.45 3.70
CA ASN A 26 -6.09 4.72 3.06
C ASN A 26 -5.63 4.74 1.60
N ILE A 27 -6.29 5.59 0.81
CA ILE A 27 -5.95 5.81 -0.59
C ILE A 27 -5.88 7.30 -0.87
N SER A 28 -4.95 7.70 -1.72
CA SER A 28 -4.92 9.04 -2.28
C SER A 28 -4.65 9.05 -3.79
N TYR A 29 -4.96 10.17 -4.42
CA TYR A 29 -4.55 10.46 -5.78
C TYR A 29 -4.13 11.93 -5.93
N LEU A 30 -3.12 12.18 -6.77
CA LEU A 30 -2.62 13.51 -7.11
C LEU A 30 -3.57 14.19 -8.10
N HIS A 31 -3.86 15.49 -7.88
CA HIS A 31 -4.72 16.30 -8.74
C HIS A 31 -4.33 17.78 -8.67
N ASP A 32 -4.00 18.35 -9.81
CA ASP A 32 -3.66 19.77 -9.96
C ASP A 32 -2.63 20.31 -8.95
N GLY A 33 -1.59 19.52 -8.68
CA GLY A 33 -0.50 19.88 -7.77
C GLY A 33 -0.78 19.63 -6.28
N ASP A 34 -2.00 19.24 -5.92
CA ASP A 34 -2.43 18.79 -4.58
C ASP A 34 -2.83 17.32 -4.63
N PHE A 35 -3.24 16.73 -3.50
CA PHE A 35 -3.78 15.38 -3.51
C PHE A 35 -5.07 15.27 -2.68
N PHE A 36 -5.93 14.35 -3.07
CA PHE A 36 -7.09 13.94 -2.28
C PHE A 36 -6.79 12.61 -1.59
N VAL A 37 -7.19 12.50 -0.32
CA VAL A 37 -6.97 11.31 0.50
C VAL A 37 -8.24 10.96 1.28
N THR A 38 -8.40 9.69 1.62
CA THR A 38 -9.46 9.26 2.55
C THR A 38 -9.31 9.96 3.91
N PRO A 39 -10.40 10.35 4.57
CA PRO A 39 -10.33 10.98 5.91
C PRO A 39 -9.82 10.01 6.98
N THR A 40 -9.37 10.56 8.09
CA THR A 40 -9.06 9.75 9.28
C THR A 40 -10.32 9.03 9.77
N GLY A 41 -10.21 7.75 10.13
CA GLY A 41 -11.35 6.95 10.55
C GLY A 41 -12.40 6.68 9.45
N ALA A 42 -12.02 6.79 8.18
CA ALA A 42 -12.90 6.47 7.05
C ALA A 42 -13.46 5.05 7.16
N CYS A 43 -14.77 4.90 6.98
CA CYS A 43 -15.40 3.59 6.85
C CYS A 43 -15.57 3.23 5.37
N ALA A 44 -14.96 2.15 4.91
CA ALA A 44 -15.01 1.75 3.50
C ALA A 44 -16.43 1.51 2.99
N ASP A 45 -17.34 1.05 3.87
CA ASP A 45 -18.72 0.71 3.47
C ASP A 45 -19.59 1.95 3.24
N THR A 46 -19.28 3.08 3.90
CA THR A 46 -20.12 4.29 3.89
C THR A 46 -19.46 5.53 3.31
N LEU A 47 -18.13 5.49 3.03
CA LEU A 47 -17.40 6.63 2.48
C LEU A 47 -17.97 7.06 1.13
N GLU A 48 -18.16 8.37 0.96
CA GLU A 48 -18.60 8.99 -0.28
C GLU A 48 -17.55 9.95 -0.87
N SER A 49 -17.66 10.28 -2.14
CA SER A 49 -16.70 11.16 -2.84
C SER A 49 -16.59 12.57 -2.22
N LYS A 50 -17.64 13.05 -1.59
CA LYS A 50 -17.66 14.35 -0.89
C LYS A 50 -16.83 14.36 0.39
N ASP A 51 -16.56 13.18 0.97
CA ASP A 51 -15.85 13.03 2.24
C ASP A 51 -14.33 13.05 2.06
N LEU A 52 -13.85 12.93 0.81
CA LEU A 52 -12.43 12.96 0.51
C LEU A 52 -11.82 14.32 0.85
N VAL A 53 -10.67 14.29 1.51
CA VAL A 53 -9.99 15.47 2.02
C VAL A 53 -8.88 15.91 1.06
N ARG A 54 -8.91 17.19 0.68
CA ARG A 54 -7.82 17.80 -0.11
C ARG A 54 -6.67 18.17 0.81
N CYS A 55 -5.48 17.74 0.46
CA CYS A 55 -4.22 18.09 1.12
C CYS A 55 -3.31 18.79 0.12
N THR A 56 -2.68 19.87 0.56
CA THR A 56 -1.68 20.59 -0.22
C THR A 56 -0.33 19.88 -0.18
N MET A 57 0.51 20.18 -1.16
CA MET A 57 1.88 19.64 -1.21
C MET A 57 2.85 20.33 -0.25
N ASP A 58 2.46 21.42 0.42
CA ASP A 58 3.21 21.96 1.54
C ASP A 58 3.07 21.09 2.80
N ASP A 59 3.83 21.38 3.86
CA ASP A 59 3.84 20.57 5.07
C ASP A 59 2.70 20.88 6.05
N THR A 60 1.69 21.65 5.62
CA THR A 60 0.53 22.00 6.45
C THR A 60 -0.32 20.74 6.71
N PRO A 61 -0.46 20.30 7.97
CA PRO A 61 -1.30 19.16 8.29
C PRO A 61 -2.78 19.51 8.14
N VAL A 62 -3.57 18.58 7.60
CA VAL A 62 -5.02 18.69 7.51
C VAL A 62 -5.64 17.72 8.52
N THR A 63 -6.28 18.25 9.56
CA THR A 63 -6.80 17.45 10.69
C THR A 63 -7.80 16.35 10.27
N ALA A 64 -8.60 16.62 9.25
CA ALA A 64 -9.59 15.65 8.76
C ALA A 64 -8.97 14.54 7.89
N ALA A 65 -7.76 14.73 7.34
CA ALA A 65 -7.12 13.77 6.47
C ALA A 65 -6.60 12.55 7.25
N SER A 66 -6.37 11.44 6.54
CA SER A 66 -5.67 10.28 7.11
C SER A 66 -4.39 10.71 7.83
N LEU A 67 -4.05 10.04 8.92
CA LEU A 67 -2.79 10.25 9.65
C LEU A 67 -1.57 9.99 8.76
N ASP A 68 -1.72 9.16 7.74
CA ASP A 68 -0.67 8.87 6.74
C ASP A 68 -0.51 9.95 5.66
N GLN A 69 -1.23 11.08 5.73
CA GLN A 69 -1.08 12.18 4.76
C GLN A 69 0.37 12.60 4.53
N HIS A 70 1.21 12.50 5.57
CA HIS A 70 2.63 12.85 5.49
C HIS A 70 3.42 11.83 4.64
N ALA A 71 3.11 10.54 4.78
CA ALA A 71 3.70 9.48 3.95
C ALA A 71 3.28 9.63 2.49
N HIS A 72 1.98 9.86 2.23
CA HIS A 72 1.48 10.10 0.86
C HIS A 72 2.14 11.31 0.20
N ARG A 73 2.25 12.43 0.93
CA ARG A 73 2.93 13.64 0.45
C ARG A 73 4.40 13.39 0.13
N ALA A 74 5.11 12.67 1.02
CA ALA A 74 6.51 12.32 0.82
C ALA A 74 6.70 11.45 -0.43
N ILE A 75 5.81 10.48 -0.66
CA ILE A 75 5.82 9.64 -1.86
C ILE A 75 5.67 10.49 -3.12
N TYR A 76 4.68 11.37 -3.19
CA TYR A 76 4.47 12.23 -4.36
C TYR A 76 5.63 13.19 -4.62
N ARG A 77 6.32 13.66 -3.57
CA ARG A 77 7.50 14.52 -3.71
C ARG A 77 8.73 13.78 -4.23
N HIS A 78 8.92 12.53 -3.77
CA HIS A 78 10.09 11.71 -4.13
C HIS A 78 9.92 11.01 -5.48
N ASN A 79 8.69 10.72 -5.88
CA ASN A 79 8.38 9.91 -7.05
C ASN A 79 7.50 10.70 -8.02
N PRO A 80 8.09 11.45 -8.97
CA PRO A 80 7.33 12.30 -9.89
C PRO A 80 6.31 11.55 -10.76
N GLU A 81 6.51 10.24 -10.97
CA GLU A 81 5.59 9.40 -11.74
C GLU A 81 4.39 8.90 -10.91
N ALA A 82 4.45 9.00 -9.58
CA ALA A 82 3.34 8.61 -8.73
C ALA A 82 2.14 9.53 -8.92
N ARG A 83 0.99 8.95 -9.23
CA ARG A 83 -0.30 9.64 -9.34
C ARG A 83 -1.30 9.14 -8.33
N ALA A 84 -1.07 7.97 -7.75
CA ALA A 84 -1.89 7.39 -6.70
C ALA A 84 -1.04 6.61 -5.70
N VAL A 85 -1.49 6.58 -4.45
CA VAL A 85 -0.87 5.81 -3.36
C VAL A 85 -1.97 5.04 -2.64
N ILE A 86 -1.69 3.78 -2.34
CA ILE A 86 -2.54 2.91 -1.53
C ILE A 86 -1.74 2.41 -0.33
N HIS A 87 -2.33 2.54 0.86
CA HIS A 87 -1.92 1.83 2.06
C HIS A 87 -3.00 0.83 2.46
N CYS A 88 -2.61 -0.41 2.70
CA CYS A 88 -3.50 -1.48 3.15
C CYS A 88 -2.78 -2.49 4.06
N HIS A 89 -3.55 -3.36 4.74
CA HIS A 89 -3.06 -4.26 5.78
C HIS A 89 -3.06 -5.73 5.35
N ASN A 90 -2.68 -6.02 4.12
CA ASN A 90 -2.59 -7.34 3.49
C ASN A 90 -2.19 -8.45 4.47
N PRO A 91 -3.10 -9.32 4.94
CA PRO A 91 -2.85 -10.19 6.09
C PRO A 91 -1.78 -11.26 5.84
N TYR A 92 -1.73 -11.87 4.64
CA TYR A 92 -0.72 -12.88 4.34
C TYR A 92 0.66 -12.24 4.16
N THR A 93 0.73 -11.08 3.51
CA THR A 93 1.96 -10.32 3.33
C THR A 93 2.53 -9.92 4.70
N VAL A 94 1.70 -9.31 5.56
CA VAL A 94 2.13 -8.91 6.91
C VAL A 94 2.60 -10.11 7.72
N ALA A 95 1.86 -11.22 7.70
CA ALA A 95 2.21 -12.41 8.46
C ALA A 95 3.56 -13.02 8.03
N LEU A 96 3.82 -13.08 6.72
CA LEU A 96 5.06 -13.66 6.18
C LEU A 96 6.30 -12.76 6.36
N THR A 97 6.11 -11.47 6.63
CA THR A 97 7.20 -10.49 6.75
C THR A 97 7.44 -10.00 8.19
N LEU A 98 6.83 -10.65 9.19
CA LEU A 98 7.02 -10.31 10.61
C LEU A 98 8.47 -10.49 11.09
N ASN A 99 9.27 -11.35 10.45
CA ASN A 99 10.69 -11.52 10.72
C ASN A 99 11.54 -10.31 10.28
N GLY A 100 11.01 -9.45 9.38
CA GLY A 100 11.69 -8.27 8.83
C GLY A 100 12.53 -8.55 7.59
N GLU A 101 12.45 -9.76 7.04
CA GLU A 101 13.10 -10.12 5.78
C GLU A 101 12.25 -9.71 4.59
N ASP A 102 12.92 -9.34 3.47
CA ASP A 102 12.25 -9.03 2.22
C ASP A 102 11.43 -10.23 1.73
N PHE A 103 10.25 -9.96 1.18
CA PHE A 103 9.43 -11.00 0.59
C PHE A 103 9.91 -11.31 -0.83
N ILE A 104 10.22 -12.58 -1.07
CA ILE A 104 10.58 -13.11 -2.40
C ILE A 104 9.42 -14.00 -2.86
N PRO A 105 8.74 -13.65 -3.97
CA PRO A 105 7.67 -14.45 -4.54
C PRO A 105 8.14 -15.86 -4.93
N VAL A 106 7.25 -16.84 -4.76
CA VAL A 106 7.51 -18.24 -5.14
C VAL A 106 6.64 -18.71 -6.29
N ASP A 107 5.67 -17.92 -6.70
CA ASP A 107 4.79 -18.18 -7.82
C ASP A 107 5.23 -17.38 -9.05
N LEU A 108 4.94 -17.91 -10.24
CA LEU A 108 5.38 -17.34 -11.52
C LEU A 108 4.93 -15.89 -11.72
N GLU A 109 3.67 -15.58 -11.38
CA GLU A 109 3.14 -14.22 -11.56
C GLU A 109 3.74 -13.24 -10.56
N GLY A 110 3.95 -13.67 -9.32
CA GLY A 110 4.66 -12.88 -8.32
C GLY A 110 6.08 -12.56 -8.75
N GLN A 111 6.84 -13.53 -9.24
CA GLN A 111 8.20 -13.34 -9.77
C GLN A 111 8.22 -12.43 -11.01
N TYR A 112 7.20 -12.50 -11.85
CA TYR A 112 7.09 -11.62 -13.02
C TYR A 112 6.93 -10.14 -12.62
N TYR A 113 6.22 -9.86 -11.51
CA TYR A 113 5.99 -8.49 -11.05
C TYR A 113 7.05 -7.98 -10.07
N PHE A 114 7.61 -8.87 -9.25
CA PHE A 114 8.48 -8.49 -8.15
C PHE A 114 9.71 -9.40 -8.08
N ALA A 115 10.89 -8.87 -8.38
CA ALA A 115 12.12 -9.61 -8.06
C ALA A 115 12.25 -9.84 -6.54
N ARG A 116 11.85 -8.84 -5.76
CA ARG A 116 11.67 -8.87 -4.31
C ARG A 116 10.78 -7.72 -3.88
N VAL A 117 10.19 -7.81 -2.70
CA VAL A 117 9.43 -6.72 -2.06
C VAL A 117 10.12 -6.35 -0.76
N PRO A 118 10.64 -5.12 -0.63
CA PRO A 118 11.41 -4.71 0.54
C PRO A 118 10.53 -4.57 1.78
N VAL A 119 11.11 -4.91 2.94
CA VAL A 119 10.48 -4.79 4.25
C VAL A 119 11.18 -3.73 5.08
N ILE A 120 10.46 -2.69 5.46
CA ILE A 120 10.96 -1.61 6.30
C ILE A 120 10.60 -1.90 7.75
N SER A 121 11.60 -1.94 8.65
CA SER A 121 11.39 -2.02 10.09
C SER A 121 11.47 -0.64 10.71
N ILE A 122 10.36 -0.19 11.31
CA ILE A 122 10.25 1.12 11.96
C ILE A 122 9.78 0.91 13.41
N SER A 123 10.40 1.58 14.36
CA SER A 123 9.92 1.55 15.74
C SER A 123 8.56 2.23 15.86
N PHE A 124 7.63 1.63 16.59
CA PHE A 124 6.33 2.24 16.87
C PHE A 124 6.44 3.66 17.43
N LYS A 125 7.44 3.91 18.29
CA LYS A 125 7.65 5.22 18.93
C LYS A 125 8.03 6.33 17.94
N THR A 126 8.67 6.00 16.85
CA THR A 126 9.17 6.96 15.83
C THR A 126 8.48 6.78 14.49
N TYR A 127 7.38 6.04 14.46
CA TYR A 127 6.68 5.68 13.21
C TYR A 127 6.33 6.92 12.38
N PHE A 128 5.59 7.87 12.95
CA PHE A 128 5.13 9.07 12.22
C PHE A 128 6.27 10.01 11.80
N GLU A 129 7.41 9.94 12.49
CA GLU A 129 8.59 10.75 12.16
C GLU A 129 9.36 10.14 10.99
N HIS A 130 9.58 8.83 11.00
CA HIS A 130 10.47 8.17 10.04
C HIS A 130 9.75 7.51 8.86
N SER A 131 8.49 7.08 9.02
CA SER A 131 7.76 6.37 7.96
C SER A 131 7.67 7.17 6.65
N PRO A 132 7.41 8.49 6.65
CA PRO A 132 7.23 9.21 5.39
C PRO A 132 8.44 9.09 4.47
N ILE A 133 9.63 9.35 4.99
CA ILE A 133 10.84 9.33 4.17
C ILE A 133 11.30 7.92 3.81
N LEU A 134 11.22 6.97 4.74
CA LEU A 134 11.64 5.60 4.49
C LEU A 134 10.76 4.91 3.45
N ILE A 135 9.44 5.09 3.55
CA ILE A 135 8.48 4.55 2.58
C ILE A 135 8.69 5.20 1.20
N ALA A 136 8.80 6.54 1.14
CA ALA A 136 8.99 7.25 -0.11
C ALA A 136 10.30 6.87 -0.82
N THR A 137 11.39 6.70 -0.05
CA THR A 137 12.69 6.27 -0.59
C THR A 137 12.60 4.85 -1.18
N ALA A 138 11.97 3.92 -0.48
CA ALA A 138 11.83 2.55 -0.98
C ALA A 138 10.91 2.50 -2.22
N LEU A 139 9.81 3.24 -2.22
CA LEU A 139 8.91 3.32 -3.38
C LEU A 139 9.52 4.03 -4.59
N ALA A 140 10.64 4.74 -4.46
CA ALA A 140 11.37 5.27 -5.62
C ALA A 140 11.98 4.15 -6.49
N GLU A 141 12.28 2.99 -5.88
CA GLU A 141 12.91 1.86 -6.54
C GLU A 141 11.94 0.68 -6.77
N TYR A 142 10.90 0.59 -5.95
CA TYR A 142 9.94 -0.53 -5.95
C TYR A 142 8.50 -0.04 -6.07
N PRO A 143 7.61 -0.75 -6.76
CA PRO A 143 6.21 -0.35 -6.89
C PRO A 143 5.42 -0.52 -5.58
N VAL A 144 5.94 -1.35 -4.67
CA VAL A 144 5.30 -1.72 -3.41
C VAL A 144 6.36 -1.99 -2.34
N VAL A 145 6.04 -1.66 -1.09
CA VAL A 145 6.89 -1.87 0.09
C VAL A 145 6.04 -2.33 1.27
N VAL A 146 6.61 -3.15 2.14
CA VAL A 146 5.98 -3.57 3.40
C VAL A 146 6.57 -2.82 4.57
N VAL A 147 5.74 -2.30 5.44
CA VAL A 147 6.14 -1.86 6.77
C VAL A 147 5.88 -3.01 7.74
N ARG A 148 6.95 -3.52 8.33
CA ARG A 148 6.94 -4.71 9.20
C ARG A 148 5.88 -4.61 10.29
N GLY A 149 4.99 -5.63 10.33
CA GLY A 149 3.94 -5.72 11.34
C GLY A 149 2.83 -4.67 11.23
N HIS A 150 2.80 -3.89 10.14
CA HIS A 150 1.79 -2.87 9.92
C HIS A 150 1.01 -3.12 8.63
N GLY A 151 1.64 -2.98 7.47
CA GLY A 151 0.93 -3.10 6.20
C GLY A 151 1.80 -2.79 5.01
N VAL A 152 1.14 -2.57 3.90
CA VAL A 152 1.72 -2.39 2.57
C VAL A 152 1.47 -0.97 2.09
N TYR A 153 2.46 -0.36 1.45
CA TYR A 153 2.31 0.87 0.66
C TYR A 153 2.65 0.58 -0.79
N ALA A 154 1.81 1.02 -1.69
CA ALA A 154 2.04 0.94 -3.13
C ALA A 154 1.75 2.26 -3.81
N GLN A 155 2.47 2.52 -4.88
CA GLN A 155 2.26 3.68 -5.75
C GLN A 155 1.99 3.24 -7.19
N GLY A 156 1.40 4.13 -7.96
CA GLY A 156 1.16 3.90 -9.39
C GLY A 156 0.83 5.17 -10.14
N GLU A 157 0.90 5.09 -11.46
CA GLU A 157 0.44 6.13 -12.40
C GLU A 157 -1.10 6.31 -12.37
N SER A 158 -1.80 5.38 -11.73
CA SER A 158 -3.24 5.41 -11.48
C SER A 158 -3.57 4.65 -10.20
N ILE A 159 -4.78 4.89 -9.66
CA ILE A 159 -5.30 4.13 -8.52
C ILE A 159 -5.38 2.64 -8.86
N GLU A 160 -5.77 2.31 -10.10
CA GLU A 160 -5.86 0.93 -10.57
C GLU A 160 -4.48 0.24 -10.58
N THR A 161 -3.43 0.94 -11.02
CA THR A 161 -2.05 0.42 -11.00
C THR A 161 -1.57 0.18 -9.58
N ALA A 162 -1.78 1.12 -8.66
CA ALA A 162 -1.43 0.93 -7.25
C ALA A 162 -2.21 -0.23 -6.62
N TYR A 163 -3.51 -0.37 -6.95
CA TYR A 163 -4.36 -1.48 -6.52
C TYR A 163 -3.87 -2.83 -7.06
N LYS A 164 -3.46 -2.89 -8.33
CA LYS A 164 -2.85 -4.08 -8.92
C LYS A 164 -1.68 -4.57 -8.06
N TRP A 165 -0.77 -3.68 -7.68
CA TRP A 165 0.41 -4.06 -6.90
C TRP A 165 0.08 -4.66 -5.54
N VAL A 166 -0.86 -4.07 -4.79
CA VAL A 166 -1.25 -4.61 -3.47
C VAL A 166 -1.96 -5.95 -3.59
N CYS A 167 -2.80 -6.13 -4.62
CA CYS A 167 -3.51 -7.40 -4.85
C CYS A 167 -2.56 -8.51 -5.32
N SER A 168 -1.66 -8.22 -6.26
CA SER A 168 -0.69 -9.20 -6.77
C SER A 168 0.26 -9.66 -5.66
N LEU A 169 0.74 -8.73 -4.82
CA LEU A 169 1.57 -9.06 -3.67
C LEU A 169 0.83 -9.97 -2.69
N GLU A 170 -0.39 -9.62 -2.32
CA GLU A 170 -1.15 -10.43 -1.35
C GLU A 170 -1.49 -11.82 -1.90
N GLN A 171 -1.81 -11.95 -3.19
CA GLN A 171 -2.07 -13.24 -3.82
C GLN A 171 -0.80 -14.10 -3.82
N SER A 172 0.37 -13.54 -4.13
CA SER A 172 1.65 -14.24 -4.07
C SER A 172 2.00 -14.66 -2.64
N ALA A 173 1.85 -13.77 -1.66
CA ALA A 173 2.06 -14.06 -0.25
C ALA A 173 1.12 -15.17 0.25
N LYS A 174 -0.15 -15.14 -0.14
CA LYS A 174 -1.12 -16.19 0.17
C LYS A 174 -0.71 -17.53 -0.42
N THR A 175 -0.24 -17.55 -1.66
CA THR A 175 0.27 -18.76 -2.31
C THR A 175 1.46 -19.34 -1.55
N ALA A 176 2.45 -18.51 -1.19
CA ALA A 176 3.59 -18.95 -0.39
C ALA A 176 3.19 -19.49 0.99
N PHE A 177 2.24 -18.82 1.66
CA PHE A 177 1.71 -19.29 2.94
C PHE A 177 1.04 -20.66 2.81
N LEU A 178 0.15 -20.82 1.82
CA LEU A 178 -0.57 -22.09 1.61
C LEU A 178 0.37 -23.21 1.18
N ALA A 179 1.39 -22.94 0.36
CA ALA A 179 2.41 -23.93 -0.01
C ALA A 179 3.18 -24.44 1.23
N ARG A 180 3.54 -23.55 2.15
CA ARG A 180 4.16 -23.93 3.43
C ARG A 180 3.23 -24.83 4.26
N GLN A 181 1.94 -24.50 4.35
CA GLN A 181 0.95 -25.34 5.07
C GLN A 181 0.72 -26.70 4.39
N ALA A 182 0.74 -26.74 3.07
CA ALA A 182 0.57 -27.97 2.28
C ALA A 182 1.84 -28.85 2.23
N GLY A 183 3.00 -28.34 2.67
CA GLY A 183 4.29 -29.04 2.56
C GLY A 183 4.83 -29.10 1.14
N THR A 184 4.38 -28.22 0.25
CA THR A 184 4.81 -28.12 -1.16
C THR A 184 5.69 -26.89 -1.41
N PHE A 185 6.04 -26.15 -0.36
CA PHE A 185 6.91 -24.97 -0.49
C PHE A 185 8.30 -25.39 -0.97
N SER A 186 8.84 -24.66 -1.92
CA SER A 186 10.22 -24.79 -2.39
C SER A 186 10.89 -23.43 -2.33
N ASP A 187 12.13 -23.40 -1.88
CA ASP A 187 13.00 -22.22 -1.96
C ASP A 187 13.67 -22.09 -3.35
N ASP A 188 13.40 -23.03 -4.24
CA ASP A 188 13.81 -22.92 -5.63
C ASP A 188 12.91 -21.89 -6.33
N HIS A 189 13.47 -20.73 -6.56
CA HIS A 189 12.79 -19.61 -7.23
C HIS A 189 12.87 -19.69 -8.76
N ASP A 190 13.52 -20.72 -9.30
CA ASP A 190 13.59 -20.97 -10.74
C ASP A 190 12.48 -21.95 -11.13
N LEU A 191 11.38 -21.38 -11.63
CA LEU A 191 10.22 -22.15 -12.12
C LEU A 191 10.37 -22.59 -13.60
N THR A 192 11.57 -22.50 -14.16
CA THR A 192 11.88 -22.95 -15.54
C THR A 192 12.22 -24.43 -15.63
#